data_5e5eaf9a5a5c73103c3a44d66f04aed8
#
_entry.id   5e5eaf9a5a5c73103c3a44d66f04aed8
#
_cell.length_a   1.000
_cell.length_b   1.000
_cell.length_c   1.000
_cell.angle_alpha   90.00
_cell.angle_beta   90.00
_cell.angle_gamma   90.00
#
_symmetry.space_group_name_H-M   'P 1'
#
loop_
_entity.id
_entity.type
_entity.pdbx_description
1 polymer ?
#
loop_
_entity_poly.entity_id
_entity_poly.type
_entity_poly.pdbx_seq_one_letter_code
_entity_poly.pdbx_strand_id
1 'polypeptide(L)'
;MIKIIHIPDNLTKKLKNKKKLPAPIKEKFYWCLDMLIKNPQHPSLRNKTIKGTINTWEFSINENYRCIYKKEKEEVYILAIVKHEDAF
;
A
#
# COMPACT_ATOMS: atom_id res chain seq x y z
N MET A 1 -7.75 0.47 15.29
CA MET A 1 -8.29 1.09 14.06
C MET A 1 -7.30 2.12 13.52
N ILE A 2 -7.05 2.06 12.23
CA ILE A 2 -6.12 3.01 11.58
C ILE A 2 -6.78 4.38 11.48
N LYS A 3 -6.09 5.41 11.95
CA LYS A 3 -6.60 6.80 11.94
C LYS A 3 -5.86 7.70 10.99
N ILE A 4 -4.56 7.45 10.77
CA ILE A 4 -3.71 8.30 9.94
C ILE A 4 -2.90 7.45 9.00
N ILE A 5 -2.87 7.84 7.72
CA ILE A 5 -2.00 7.21 6.72
C ILE A 5 -1.04 8.27 6.21
N HIS A 6 0.25 7.99 6.37
CA HIS A 6 1.33 8.87 5.91
C HIS A 6 1.84 8.38 4.57
N ILE A 7 1.83 9.26 3.57
CA ILE A 7 2.33 8.96 2.23
C ILE A 7 3.57 9.83 2.00
N PRO A 8 4.75 9.24 1.75
CA PRO A 8 5.96 10.04 1.57
C PRO A 8 5.93 10.88 0.30
N ASP A 9 6.66 11.99 0.30
CA ASP A 9 6.65 12.94 -0.81
C ASP A 9 7.06 12.32 -2.14
N ASN A 10 8.05 11.44 -2.13
CA ASN A 10 8.50 10.77 -3.35
C ASN A 10 7.39 9.92 -3.97
N LEU A 11 6.57 9.29 -3.14
CA LEU A 11 5.43 8.51 -3.62
C LEU A 11 4.30 9.43 -4.10
N THR A 12 4.06 10.52 -3.40
CA THR A 12 3.08 11.52 -3.82
C THR A 12 3.39 12.04 -5.21
N LYS A 13 4.65 12.34 -5.48
CA LYS A 13 5.10 12.77 -6.81
C LYS A 13 4.87 11.70 -7.86
N LYS A 14 5.15 10.45 -7.52
CA LYS A 14 4.94 9.31 -8.41
C LYS A 14 3.47 9.11 -8.73
N LEU A 15 2.60 9.31 -7.75
CA LEU A 15 1.14 9.21 -7.93
C LEU A 15 0.61 10.31 -8.86
N LYS A 16 1.25 11.46 -8.91
CA LYS A 16 0.87 12.55 -9.80
C LYS A 16 1.40 12.38 -11.21
N ASN A 17 2.34 11.47 -11.41
CA ASN A 17 3.00 11.26 -12.71
C ASN A 17 2.42 10.04 -13.40
N LYS A 18 1.56 10.26 -14.40
CA LYS A 18 0.88 9.19 -15.14
C LYS A 18 1.84 8.25 -15.87
N LYS A 19 3.04 8.71 -16.19
CA LYS A 19 4.03 7.87 -16.87
C LYS A 19 4.67 6.86 -15.95
N LYS A 20 4.79 7.20 -14.67
CA LYS A 20 5.43 6.31 -13.69
C LYS A 20 4.46 5.34 -13.05
N LEU A 21 3.20 5.74 -12.92
CA LEU A 21 2.20 4.90 -12.31
C LEU A 21 0.88 5.04 -13.09
N PRO A 22 0.44 3.96 -13.76
CA PRO A 22 -0.80 4.01 -14.54
C PRO A 22 -2.00 4.45 -13.71
N ALA A 23 -2.92 5.19 -14.32
CA ALA A 23 -4.10 5.70 -13.64
C ALA A 23 -4.94 4.62 -12.95
N PRO A 24 -5.19 3.44 -13.57
CA PRO A 24 -5.94 2.37 -12.89
C PRO A 24 -5.28 1.88 -11.61
N ILE A 25 -3.94 1.87 -11.56
CA ILE A 25 -3.19 1.45 -10.37
C ILE A 25 -3.34 2.50 -9.28
N LYS A 26 -3.25 3.77 -9.64
CA LYS A 26 -3.44 4.88 -8.71
C LYS A 26 -4.83 4.84 -8.08
N GLU A 27 -5.87 4.68 -8.89
CA GLU A 27 -7.25 4.61 -8.41
C GLU A 27 -7.45 3.42 -7.48
N LYS A 28 -6.93 2.27 -7.85
CA LYS A 28 -7.03 1.06 -7.03
C LYS A 28 -6.25 1.21 -5.74
N PHE A 29 -5.10 1.87 -5.77
CA PHE A 29 -4.32 2.15 -4.58
C PHE A 29 -5.13 2.95 -3.54
N TYR A 30 -5.81 4.01 -3.99
CA TYR A 30 -6.65 4.80 -3.08
C TYR A 30 -7.82 4.00 -2.54
N TRP A 31 -8.43 3.16 -3.37
CA TRP A 31 -9.47 2.25 -2.91
C TRP A 31 -8.93 1.31 -1.82
N CYS A 32 -7.72 0.79 -2.02
CA CYS A 32 -7.07 -0.09 -1.04
C CYS A 32 -6.81 0.63 0.28
N LEU A 33 -6.39 1.90 0.23
CA LEU A 33 -6.19 2.68 1.46
C LEU A 33 -7.49 2.85 2.22
N ASP A 34 -8.57 3.11 1.50
CA ASP A 34 -9.90 3.23 2.10
C ASP A 34 -10.32 1.91 2.77
N MET A 35 -10.10 0.80 2.08
CA MET A 35 -10.38 -0.53 2.64
C MET A 35 -9.49 -0.86 3.82
N LEU A 36 -8.23 -0.43 3.79
CA LEU A 36 -7.30 -0.67 4.89
C LEU A 36 -7.82 -0.02 6.19
N ILE A 37 -8.49 1.11 6.07
CA ILE A 37 -9.11 1.81 7.19
C ILE A 37 -10.42 1.12 7.61
N LYS A 38 -11.28 0.83 6.64
CA LYS A 38 -12.65 0.34 6.90
C LYS A 38 -12.70 -1.15 7.19
N ASN A 39 -11.91 -1.94 6.46
CA ASN A 39 -11.92 -3.40 6.57
C ASN A 39 -10.57 -3.97 6.15
N PRO A 40 -9.56 -3.91 7.04
CA PRO A 40 -8.21 -4.38 6.69
C PRO A 40 -8.13 -5.87 6.36
N GLN A 41 -9.15 -6.64 6.71
CA GLN A 41 -9.21 -8.06 6.41
C GLN A 41 -9.93 -8.37 5.10
N HIS A 42 -10.30 -7.35 4.33
CA HIS A 42 -10.94 -7.56 3.03
C HIS A 42 -10.09 -8.47 2.15
N PRO A 43 -10.67 -9.56 1.60
CA PRO A 43 -9.88 -10.57 0.86
C PRO A 43 -9.07 -10.01 -0.31
N SER A 44 -9.59 -8.97 -0.99
CA SER A 44 -8.90 -8.37 -2.13
C SER A 44 -7.57 -7.72 -1.76
N LEU A 45 -7.40 -7.32 -0.51
CA LEU A 45 -6.15 -6.69 -0.05
C LEU A 45 -5.02 -7.71 0.07
N ARG A 46 -5.35 -8.96 0.40
CA ARG A 46 -4.34 -9.99 0.71
C ARG A 46 -3.29 -9.46 1.68
N ASN A 47 -3.78 -8.75 2.69
CA ASN A 47 -2.95 -8.05 3.66
C ASN A 47 -2.18 -9.05 4.52
N LYS A 48 -0.85 -8.92 4.55
CA LYS A 48 -0.01 -9.86 5.31
C LYS A 48 1.27 -9.19 5.80
N THR A 49 1.84 -9.74 6.87
CA THR A 49 3.14 -9.29 7.37
C THR A 49 4.24 -9.76 6.44
N ILE A 50 5.31 -8.98 6.37
CA ILE A 50 6.51 -9.37 5.63
C ILE A 50 7.43 -10.12 6.58
N LYS A 51 7.75 -11.36 6.21
CA LYS A 51 8.57 -12.27 7.00
C LYS A 51 9.96 -11.67 7.25
N GLY A 52 10.41 -11.75 8.49
CA GLY A 52 11.73 -11.23 8.86
C GLY A 52 11.77 -9.74 9.15
N THR A 53 10.63 -9.06 9.17
CA THR A 53 10.55 -7.64 9.47
C THR A 53 9.70 -7.41 10.72
N ILE A 54 9.81 -6.20 11.29
CA ILE A 54 9.01 -5.77 12.44
C ILE A 54 7.98 -4.76 11.94
N ASN A 55 6.69 -5.04 12.18
CA ASN A 55 5.58 -4.13 11.88
C ASN A 55 5.48 -3.72 10.40
N THR A 56 6.10 -4.48 9.50
CA THR A 56 6.07 -4.22 8.07
C THR A 56 5.11 -5.20 7.40
N TRP A 57 4.25 -4.64 6.56
CA TRP A 57 3.16 -5.36 5.92
C TRP A 57 3.14 -5.10 4.43
N GLU A 58 2.42 -5.92 3.70
CA GLU A 58 2.12 -5.64 2.31
C GLU A 58 0.64 -5.89 2.03
N PHE A 59 0.10 -5.13 1.08
CA PHE A 59 -1.21 -5.48 0.52
C PHE A 59 -1.13 -5.47 -1.01
N SER A 60 -2.06 -6.18 -1.61
CA SER A 60 -2.13 -6.30 -3.07
C SER A 60 -2.97 -5.17 -3.64
N ILE A 61 -2.42 -4.41 -4.58
CA ILE A 61 -3.20 -3.43 -5.32
C ILE A 61 -3.93 -4.17 -6.45
N ASN A 62 -3.16 -4.98 -7.20
CA ASN A 62 -3.69 -5.93 -8.18
C ASN A 62 -2.69 -7.08 -8.31
N GLU A 63 -2.79 -7.87 -9.37
CA GLU A 63 -1.88 -9.02 -9.57
C GLU A 63 -0.43 -8.59 -9.77
N ASN A 64 -0.21 -7.38 -10.28
CA ASN A 64 1.12 -6.91 -10.67
C ASN A 64 1.76 -5.94 -9.69
N TYR A 65 0.99 -5.36 -8.79
CA TYR A 65 1.48 -4.32 -7.88
C TYR A 65 1.16 -4.63 -6.44
N ARG A 66 2.14 -4.34 -5.56
CA ARG A 66 2.02 -4.47 -4.11
C ARG A 66 2.36 -3.14 -3.45
N CYS A 67 1.75 -2.88 -2.30
CA CYS A 67 2.11 -1.74 -1.47
C CYS A 67 2.75 -2.25 -0.18
N ILE A 68 3.92 -1.72 0.12
CA ILE A 68 4.65 -2.03 1.35
C ILE A 68 4.38 -0.91 2.34
N TYR A 69 4.01 -1.25 3.55
CA TYR A 69 3.76 -0.24 4.58
C TYR A 69 4.18 -0.71 5.96
N LYS A 70 4.39 0.24 6.84
CA LYS A 70 4.70 -0.02 8.24
C LYS A 70 3.52 0.42 9.09
N LYS A 71 3.17 -0.37 10.08
CA LYS A 71 2.05 -0.06 10.97
C LYS A 71 2.57 0.13 12.39
N GLU A 72 2.26 1.27 12.98
CA GLU A 72 2.59 1.57 14.36
C GLU A 72 1.36 2.15 15.05
N LYS A 73 0.82 1.39 16.02
CA LYS A 73 -0.39 1.78 16.73
C LYS A 73 -1.54 2.01 15.73
N GLU A 74 -2.07 3.23 15.64
CA GLU A 74 -3.18 3.59 14.77
C GLU A 74 -2.72 4.31 13.50
N GLU A 75 -1.40 4.35 13.26
CA GLU A 75 -0.81 5.03 12.11
C GLU A 75 -0.18 4.05 11.14
N VAL A 76 -0.32 4.37 9.87
CA VAL A 76 0.26 3.60 8.77
C VAL A 76 1.21 4.51 7.99
N TYR A 77 2.40 4.00 7.72
CA TYR A 77 3.42 4.69 6.94
C TYR A 77 3.63 3.92 5.64
N ILE A 78 3.18 4.50 4.53
CA ILE A 78 3.37 3.89 3.22
C ILE A 78 4.84 4.01 2.85
N LEU A 79 5.48 2.89 2.53
CA LEU A 79 6.90 2.86 2.20
C LEU A 79 7.14 2.88 0.69
N ALA A 80 6.40 2.04 -0.04
CA ALA A 80 6.61 1.94 -1.49
C ALA A 80 5.46 1.22 -2.17
N ILE A 81 5.30 1.50 -3.47
CA ILE A 81 4.49 0.69 -4.37
C ILE A 81 5.49 -0.01 -5.29
N VAL A 82 5.45 -1.34 -5.34
CA VAL A 82 6.40 -2.13 -6.10
C VAL A 82 5.67 -3.09 -7.02
N LYS A 83 6.33 -3.49 -8.11
CA LYS A 83 5.82 -4.54 -8.97
C LYS A 83 5.97 -5.88 -8.25
N HIS A 84 5.06 -6.81 -8.52
CA HIS A 84 5.05 -8.11 -7.86
C HIS A 84 6.39 -8.85 -7.99
N GLU A 85 7.01 -8.77 -9.15
CA GLU A 85 8.31 -9.40 -9.41
C GLU A 85 9.45 -8.80 -8.59
N ASP A 86 9.29 -7.56 -8.11
CA ASP A 86 10.26 -6.87 -7.27
C ASP A 86 9.92 -7.01 -5.79
N ALA A 87 8.76 -7.56 -5.46
CA ALA A 87 8.32 -7.80 -4.09
C ALA A 87 8.91 -9.11 -3.57
N PHE A 88 8.89 -9.26 -2.30
CA PHE A 88 9.50 -10.41 -1.60
C PHE A 88 8.88 -11.76 -1.90
#